data_ac1aa383b55e22307cd5051aa0d34279
#
_entry.id   ac1aa383b55e22307cd5051aa0d34279
#
_cell.length_a   1.000
_cell.length_b   1.000
_cell.length_c   1.000
_cell.angle_alpha   90.00
_cell.angle_beta   90.00
_cell.angle_gamma   90.00
#
_symmetry.space_group_name_H-M   'P 1'
#
loop_
_entity.id
_entity.type
_entity.pdbx_description
1 polymer ?
#
loop_
_entity_poly.entity_id
_entity_poly.type
_entity_poly.pdbx_seq_one_letter_code
_entity_poly.pdbx_strand_id
1 'polypeptide(L)'
;MSIRLPLLIYGAKVDLTESIKMADFITLVDEESWQEFMPKTVDKPLFRKLLKYYDEDVVSGAGLRIRRMAKAADELPPTERVKRIAEIFSHFRNPDKETVLTPWRVVNLHLSNMVGGYCFLNEQFDPQEVLEEPRLVDQGQVTEDIFLNPEARILEMNSKSGLYPLYMAYSLYAMKLPGPEDKLPLEQTQALWQETVEQQIFVLCKTRMAESITRRTLVGYQDWIVNTTYIPHLLERMENDPQRLAKKLQRTDTWGKEGQPMKFDAIVGNPPYQEMDGGGKGYSAKPVYNYFVGEAKAIEPHYISMITPSRWFSGGKGLDDFRAEMLQDKHLRKIVDYADNEALFSNVSIVGGVNYFLWDSSYNGDCEVTSIRGENAVTLNRDLSEYDIFIRNNNALQLIRRMEASNDRKMDDVVYPRNVFGISSDLRGQDNKDEKHQLALFSSQKSNSMAMSYISGDEVQKQHDLIGKYKVIMGKVVPRGGEVGVDPSVGYRVTSTLQVLSPGSVFTDSYLLLAAFESKAEAIHFAEYMCLKFPRFLLHETYSSMNISKQNFRFVPFLDYSKGWTDKELFERYGCNEEEISMIESIIRPMEYVFHE
;
A
#
# COMPACT_ATOMS: atom_id res chain seq x y z
N MET A 1 22.24 -4.82 3.58
CA MET A 1 23.06 -3.63 3.26
C MET A 1 23.86 -3.80 1.99
N SER A 2 24.67 -4.85 1.84
CA SER A 2 25.50 -5.09 0.63
C SER A 2 24.70 -5.09 -0.70
N ILE A 3 23.45 -5.46 -0.66
CA ILE A 3 22.57 -5.59 -1.85
C ILE A 3 22.24 -4.24 -2.53
N ARG A 4 22.30 -3.12 -1.80
CA ARG A 4 21.98 -1.78 -2.33
C ARG A 4 23.21 -1.01 -2.81
N LEU A 5 24.38 -1.33 -2.30
CA LEU A 5 25.63 -0.67 -2.71
C LEU A 5 25.88 -0.79 -4.21
N PRO A 6 25.72 -1.96 -4.85
CA PRO A 6 25.89 -2.07 -6.30
C PRO A 6 24.93 -1.17 -7.11
N LEU A 7 23.70 -0.96 -6.63
CA LEU A 7 22.76 -0.04 -7.28
C LEU A 7 23.22 1.42 -7.17
N LEU A 8 23.67 1.84 -6.00
CA LEU A 8 24.23 3.17 -5.82
C LEU A 8 25.52 3.37 -6.67
N ILE A 9 26.35 2.32 -6.79
CA ILE A 9 27.51 2.33 -7.68
C ILE A 9 27.08 2.41 -9.16
N TYR A 10 25.97 1.73 -9.53
CA TYR A 10 25.39 1.83 -10.87
C TYR A 10 25.00 3.26 -11.22
N GLY A 11 24.41 4.01 -10.29
CA GLY A 11 24.01 5.41 -10.47
C GLY A 11 25.16 6.42 -10.28
N ALA A 12 26.27 6.05 -9.67
CA ALA A 12 27.36 6.99 -9.38
C ALA A 12 28.01 7.53 -10.66
N LYS A 13 28.35 8.83 -10.66
CA LYS A 13 29.09 9.49 -11.74
C LYS A 13 30.59 9.23 -11.56
N VAL A 14 31.07 8.08 -11.95
CA VAL A 14 32.46 7.63 -11.83
C VAL A 14 32.90 7.05 -13.15
N ASP A 15 34.19 7.15 -13.44
CA ASP A 15 34.78 6.53 -14.62
C ASP A 15 34.55 4.99 -14.59
N LEU A 16 34.24 4.42 -15.76
CA LEU A 16 33.97 2.98 -15.90
C LEU A 16 35.19 2.11 -15.59
N THR A 17 36.39 2.67 -15.71
CA THR A 17 37.67 1.98 -15.46
C THR A 17 38.11 2.05 -14.01
N GLU A 18 37.54 2.98 -13.23
CA GLU A 18 37.93 3.18 -11.84
C GLU A 18 37.24 2.15 -10.91
N SER A 19 38.07 1.56 -10.05
CA SER A 19 37.59 0.80 -8.89
C SER A 19 37.21 1.80 -7.79
N ILE A 20 35.95 1.84 -7.40
CA ILE A 20 35.48 2.73 -6.33
C ILE A 20 35.78 2.08 -4.99
N LYS A 21 36.66 2.68 -4.19
CA LYS A 21 36.83 2.28 -2.80
C LYS A 21 35.60 2.63 -1.99
N MET A 22 35.17 1.74 -1.10
CA MET A 22 33.95 1.93 -0.31
C MET A 22 33.99 3.18 0.58
N ALA A 23 35.17 3.55 1.09
CA ALA A 23 35.36 4.76 1.89
C ALA A 23 35.09 6.03 1.08
N ASP A 24 35.55 6.07 -0.18
CA ASP A 24 35.37 7.20 -1.09
C ASP A 24 33.91 7.24 -1.59
N PHE A 25 33.32 6.08 -1.84
CA PHE A 25 31.93 5.94 -2.28
C PHE A 25 30.92 6.64 -1.34
N ILE A 26 31.12 6.55 0.00
CA ILE A 26 30.24 7.21 0.98
C ILE A 26 30.21 8.73 0.77
N THR A 27 31.29 9.31 0.26
CA THR A 27 31.41 10.76 0.03
C THR A 27 30.74 11.19 -1.28
N LEU A 28 30.62 10.28 -2.26
CA LEU A 28 29.99 10.54 -3.56
C LEU A 28 28.46 10.59 -3.50
N VAL A 29 27.86 9.97 -2.50
CA VAL A 29 26.39 9.94 -2.32
C VAL A 29 26.01 11.06 -1.37
N ASP A 30 25.12 11.97 -1.77
CA ASP A 30 24.59 13.01 -0.88
C ASP A 30 23.69 12.40 0.21
N GLU A 31 23.34 13.17 1.24
CA GLU A 31 22.60 12.65 2.40
C GLU A 31 21.17 12.26 2.07
N GLU A 32 20.47 13.04 1.24
CA GLU A 32 19.09 12.73 0.82
C GLU A 32 19.05 11.44 0.01
N SER A 33 19.99 11.27 -0.93
CA SER A 33 20.16 10.04 -1.71
C SER A 33 20.52 8.85 -0.82
N TRP A 34 21.35 9.04 0.20
CA TRP A 34 21.67 7.99 1.15
C TRP A 34 20.42 7.51 1.89
N GLN A 35 19.60 8.44 2.40
CA GLN A 35 18.37 8.14 3.12
C GLN A 35 17.30 7.48 2.25
N GLU A 36 17.26 7.77 0.95
CA GLU A 36 16.30 7.14 0.02
C GLU A 36 16.66 5.68 -0.28
N PHE A 37 17.94 5.36 -0.39
CA PHE A 37 18.38 4.04 -0.86
C PHE A 37 18.88 3.10 0.24
N MET A 38 19.27 3.63 1.39
CA MET A 38 19.80 2.83 2.50
C MET A 38 18.77 2.73 3.64
N PRO A 39 18.78 1.62 4.42
CA PRO A 39 17.92 1.50 5.58
C PRO A 39 18.10 2.69 6.53
N LYS A 40 17.01 3.27 7.02
CA LYS A 40 17.03 4.46 7.91
C LYS A 40 17.85 4.29 9.18
N THR A 41 18.01 3.05 9.63
CA THR A 41 18.86 2.70 10.79
C THR A 41 20.34 2.75 10.49
N VAL A 42 20.74 3.01 9.23
CA VAL A 42 22.13 2.96 8.76
C VAL A 42 22.53 4.31 8.17
N ASP A 43 22.93 5.23 9.05
CA ASP A 43 23.54 6.48 8.62
C ASP A 43 25.01 6.28 8.12
N LYS A 44 25.55 7.28 7.46
CA LYS A 44 26.93 7.22 6.94
C LYS A 44 28.00 7.00 8.04
N PRO A 45 27.91 7.64 9.24
CA PRO A 45 28.80 7.36 10.35
C PRO A 45 28.78 5.91 10.82
N LEU A 46 27.60 5.32 10.96
CA LEU A 46 27.44 3.90 11.31
C LEU A 46 27.99 3.01 10.21
N PHE A 47 27.66 3.31 8.95
CA PHE A 47 28.15 2.55 7.81
C PHE A 47 29.68 2.54 7.74
N ARG A 48 30.35 3.69 7.98
CA ARG A 48 31.83 3.74 8.07
C ARG A 48 32.39 2.78 9.13
N LYS A 49 31.73 2.64 10.28
CA LYS A 49 32.14 1.69 11.32
C LYS A 49 31.93 0.22 10.89
N LEU A 50 30.99 -0.02 9.98
CA LEU A 50 30.69 -1.34 9.45
C LEU A 50 31.59 -1.76 8.29
N LEU A 51 32.35 -0.84 7.66
CA LEU A 51 33.23 -1.14 6.52
C LEU A 51 34.17 -2.32 6.78
N LYS A 52 34.69 -2.43 8.00
CA LYS A 52 35.58 -3.54 8.40
C LYS A 52 34.98 -4.95 8.27
N TYR A 53 33.65 -5.06 8.12
CA TYR A 53 32.94 -6.34 7.95
C TYR A 53 32.61 -6.63 6.48
N TYR A 54 32.94 -5.73 5.57
CA TYR A 54 32.74 -5.90 4.14
C TYR A 54 34.04 -6.31 3.48
N ASP A 55 33.92 -7.24 2.55
CA ASP A 55 35.00 -7.52 1.61
C ASP A 55 34.94 -6.47 0.50
N GLU A 56 35.90 -5.57 0.49
CA GLU A 56 35.96 -4.44 -0.45
C GLU A 56 36.09 -4.91 -1.89
N ASP A 57 36.86 -5.98 -2.13
CA ASP A 57 37.08 -6.53 -3.47
C ASP A 57 35.79 -7.12 -4.05
N VAL A 58 35.00 -7.79 -3.20
CA VAL A 58 33.69 -8.35 -3.60
C VAL A 58 32.72 -7.24 -3.97
N VAL A 59 32.61 -6.19 -3.16
CA VAL A 59 31.66 -5.09 -3.42
C VAL A 59 32.09 -4.26 -4.63
N SER A 60 33.36 -3.90 -4.70
CA SER A 60 33.92 -3.15 -5.84
C SER A 60 33.84 -3.96 -7.14
N GLY A 61 34.14 -5.25 -7.08
CA GLY A 61 34.03 -6.17 -8.20
C GLY A 61 32.60 -6.33 -8.70
N ALA A 62 31.61 -6.45 -7.80
CA ALA A 62 30.20 -6.50 -8.15
C ALA A 62 29.73 -5.19 -8.83
N GLY A 63 30.11 -4.03 -8.27
CA GLY A 63 29.79 -2.73 -8.85
C GLY A 63 30.40 -2.53 -10.22
N LEU A 64 31.67 -2.93 -10.42
CA LEU A 64 32.34 -2.86 -11.71
C LEU A 64 31.66 -3.78 -12.74
N ARG A 65 31.30 -5.01 -12.33
CA ARG A 65 30.58 -5.96 -13.20
C ARG A 65 29.25 -5.37 -13.67
N ILE A 66 28.44 -4.80 -12.78
CA ILE A 66 27.16 -4.19 -13.11
C ILE A 66 27.32 -3.03 -14.10
N ARG A 67 28.32 -2.15 -13.86
CA ARG A 67 28.61 -1.04 -14.77
C ARG A 67 29.04 -1.53 -16.15
N ARG A 68 29.86 -2.58 -16.24
CA ARG A 68 30.28 -3.20 -17.52
C ARG A 68 29.08 -3.84 -18.23
N MET A 69 28.21 -4.53 -17.51
CA MET A 69 26.99 -5.12 -18.10
C MET A 69 26.08 -4.02 -18.67
N ALA A 70 25.90 -2.91 -17.93
CA ALA A 70 25.09 -1.79 -18.39
C ALA A 70 25.73 -1.07 -19.60
N LYS A 71 27.05 -0.91 -19.60
CA LYS A 71 27.76 -0.33 -20.77
C LYS A 71 27.68 -1.23 -22.01
N ALA A 72 27.81 -2.55 -21.83
CA ALA A 72 27.66 -3.48 -22.92
C ALA A 72 26.23 -3.49 -23.50
N ALA A 73 25.22 -3.20 -22.66
CA ALA A 73 23.84 -3.06 -23.11
C ALA A 73 23.62 -1.87 -24.05
N ASP A 74 24.45 -0.85 -23.99
CA ASP A 74 24.37 0.34 -24.88
C ASP A 74 24.69 0.03 -26.34
N GLU A 75 25.31 -1.12 -26.62
CA GLU A 75 25.63 -1.59 -27.97
C GLU A 75 24.54 -2.51 -28.57
N LEU A 76 23.47 -2.77 -27.80
CA LEU A 76 22.38 -3.65 -28.21
C LEU A 76 21.22 -2.86 -28.83
N PRO A 77 20.39 -3.52 -29.68
CA PRO A 77 19.10 -2.97 -30.06
C PRO A 77 18.23 -2.68 -28.83
N PRO A 78 17.31 -1.70 -28.87
CA PRO A 78 16.50 -1.31 -27.74
C PRO A 78 15.76 -2.45 -27.03
N THR A 79 15.19 -3.42 -27.75
CA THR A 79 14.53 -4.59 -27.15
C THR A 79 15.47 -5.39 -26.26
N GLU A 80 16.64 -5.75 -26.78
CA GLU A 80 17.64 -6.52 -26.03
C GLU A 80 18.26 -5.69 -24.89
N ARG A 81 18.42 -4.38 -25.11
CA ARG A 81 18.88 -3.46 -24.07
C ARG A 81 17.91 -3.43 -22.89
N VAL A 82 16.61 -3.30 -23.13
CA VAL A 82 15.59 -3.30 -22.06
C VAL A 82 15.62 -4.61 -21.27
N LYS A 83 15.70 -5.76 -21.94
CA LYS A 83 15.84 -7.07 -21.27
C LYS A 83 17.10 -7.13 -20.39
N ARG A 84 18.23 -6.65 -20.89
CA ARG A 84 19.49 -6.62 -20.15
C ARG A 84 19.44 -5.70 -18.93
N ILE A 85 18.80 -4.54 -19.05
CA ILE A 85 18.58 -3.63 -17.91
C ILE A 85 17.65 -4.29 -16.88
N ALA A 86 16.56 -4.89 -17.31
CA ALA A 86 15.64 -5.62 -16.42
C ALA A 86 16.36 -6.77 -15.67
N GLU A 87 17.23 -7.52 -16.36
CA GLU A 87 18.08 -8.55 -15.75
C GLU A 87 18.97 -7.97 -14.66
N ILE A 88 19.64 -6.84 -14.91
CA ILE A 88 20.48 -6.15 -13.91
C ILE A 88 19.64 -5.82 -12.67
N PHE A 89 18.45 -5.27 -12.84
CA PHE A 89 17.57 -4.91 -11.73
C PHE A 89 16.99 -6.12 -10.98
N SER A 90 16.86 -7.28 -11.61
CA SER A 90 16.40 -8.51 -10.95
C SER A 90 17.35 -9.00 -9.84
N HIS A 91 18.61 -8.60 -9.88
CA HIS A 91 19.61 -8.91 -8.87
C HIS A 91 19.52 -8.02 -7.61
N PHE A 92 18.77 -6.90 -7.66
CA PHE A 92 18.62 -5.99 -6.54
C PHE A 92 17.41 -6.36 -5.69
N ARG A 93 17.64 -6.82 -4.46
CA ARG A 93 16.58 -7.16 -3.51
C ARG A 93 16.22 -5.98 -2.61
N ASN A 94 14.97 -5.94 -2.17
CA ASN A 94 14.49 -4.95 -1.21
C ASN A 94 14.94 -5.32 0.20
N PRO A 95 15.74 -4.47 0.89
CA PRO A 95 16.21 -4.76 2.25
C PRO A 95 15.14 -4.54 3.31
N ASP A 96 14.18 -3.64 3.06
CA ASP A 96 13.08 -3.29 3.94
C ASP A 96 11.90 -2.68 3.16
N LYS A 97 10.79 -2.44 3.89
CA LYS A 97 9.55 -1.88 3.33
C LYS A 97 9.62 -0.39 2.96
N GLU A 98 10.62 0.33 3.43
CA GLU A 98 10.74 1.79 3.24
C GLU A 98 11.53 2.14 1.99
N THR A 99 12.41 1.24 1.58
CA THR A 99 13.29 1.44 0.42
C THR A 99 12.97 0.50 -0.75
N VAL A 100 11.68 0.25 -0.98
CA VAL A 100 11.23 -0.66 -2.05
C VAL A 100 11.59 -0.13 -3.43
N LEU A 101 12.24 -0.98 -4.22
CA LEU A 101 12.36 -0.85 -5.67
C LEU A 101 11.27 -1.69 -6.31
N THR A 102 10.52 -1.11 -7.22
CA THR A 102 9.47 -1.86 -7.94
C THR A 102 10.11 -2.88 -8.87
N PRO A 103 9.83 -4.19 -8.71
CA PRO A 103 10.36 -5.20 -9.62
C PRO A 103 9.83 -5.01 -11.04
N TRP A 104 10.62 -5.42 -12.04
CA TRP A 104 10.22 -5.35 -13.46
C TRP A 104 8.90 -6.11 -13.72
N ARG A 105 8.70 -7.25 -13.05
CA ARG A 105 7.44 -7.99 -13.09
C ARG A 105 6.23 -7.12 -12.70
N VAL A 106 6.35 -6.35 -11.62
CA VAL A 106 5.25 -5.51 -11.13
C VAL A 106 5.01 -4.33 -12.06
N VAL A 107 6.05 -3.75 -12.66
CA VAL A 107 5.90 -2.69 -13.67
C VAL A 107 5.12 -3.21 -14.88
N ASN A 108 5.50 -4.39 -15.41
CA ASN A 108 4.80 -5.02 -16.53
C ASN A 108 3.34 -5.34 -16.18
N LEU A 109 3.10 -5.97 -15.03
CA LEU A 109 1.75 -6.30 -14.57
C LEU A 109 0.87 -5.05 -14.41
N HIS A 110 1.36 -4.04 -13.73
CA HIS A 110 0.62 -2.81 -13.45
C HIS A 110 0.29 -2.06 -14.75
N LEU A 111 1.32 -1.72 -15.54
CA LEU A 111 1.13 -0.87 -16.71
C LEU A 111 0.37 -1.59 -17.81
N SER A 112 0.66 -2.86 -18.11
CA SER A 112 -0.08 -3.59 -19.13
C SER A 112 -1.57 -3.73 -18.79
N ASN A 113 -1.92 -3.91 -17.51
CA ASN A 113 -3.32 -4.02 -17.06
C ASN A 113 -4.06 -2.68 -17.04
N MET A 114 -3.36 -1.56 -16.92
CA MET A 114 -3.98 -0.23 -16.79
C MET A 114 -3.93 0.56 -18.09
N VAL A 115 -2.76 0.68 -18.70
CA VAL A 115 -2.56 1.53 -19.87
C VAL A 115 -2.23 0.74 -21.14
N GLY A 116 -1.93 -0.55 -21.01
CA GLY A 116 -1.49 -1.38 -22.14
C GLY A 116 -0.01 -1.20 -22.47
N GLY A 117 0.34 -1.34 -23.76
CA GLY A 117 1.71 -1.27 -24.23
C GLY A 117 2.39 -2.63 -24.35
N TYR A 118 3.71 -2.67 -24.52
CA TYR A 118 4.46 -3.91 -24.76
C TYR A 118 4.95 -4.55 -23.47
N CYS A 119 4.35 -5.70 -23.13
CA CYS A 119 4.69 -6.50 -21.97
C CYS A 119 5.78 -7.52 -22.29
N PHE A 120 6.82 -7.58 -21.47
CA PHE A 120 7.97 -8.48 -21.61
C PHE A 120 7.76 -9.87 -20.99
N LEU A 121 6.62 -10.10 -20.35
CA LEU A 121 6.33 -11.33 -19.63
C LEU A 121 5.09 -12.03 -20.23
N ASN A 122 4.98 -13.34 -19.97
CA ASN A 122 3.82 -14.14 -20.33
C ASN A 122 2.53 -13.64 -19.64
N GLU A 123 1.40 -14.29 -19.88
CA GLU A 123 0.11 -13.91 -19.28
C GLU A 123 0.05 -14.13 -17.76
N GLN A 124 0.88 -15.01 -17.23
CA GLN A 124 1.01 -15.28 -15.80
C GLN A 124 1.98 -14.32 -15.11
N PHE A 125 2.64 -13.47 -15.88
CA PHE A 125 3.69 -12.56 -15.40
C PHE A 125 4.81 -13.26 -14.64
N ASP A 126 5.21 -14.46 -15.12
CA ASP A 126 6.32 -15.19 -14.52
C ASP A 126 7.65 -14.47 -14.81
N PRO A 127 8.40 -14.05 -13.78
CA PRO A 127 9.67 -13.35 -13.99
C PRO A 127 10.77 -14.24 -14.59
N GLN A 128 10.58 -15.56 -14.64
CA GLN A 128 11.50 -16.50 -15.26
C GLN A 128 11.23 -16.70 -16.74
N GLU A 129 10.02 -16.36 -17.18
CA GLU A 129 9.58 -16.50 -18.59
C GLU A 129 9.55 -15.12 -19.28
N VAL A 130 10.73 -14.55 -19.51
CA VAL A 130 10.89 -13.33 -20.32
C VAL A 130 10.71 -13.70 -21.80
N LEU A 131 9.78 -13.05 -22.47
CA LEU A 131 9.46 -13.30 -23.87
C LEU A 131 10.61 -12.87 -24.79
N GLU A 132 10.86 -13.64 -25.85
CA GLU A 132 11.80 -13.22 -26.91
C GLU A 132 11.31 -11.95 -27.59
N GLU A 133 10.04 -11.91 -27.96
CA GLU A 133 9.36 -10.71 -28.48
C GLU A 133 8.32 -10.25 -27.47
N PRO A 134 8.41 -9.00 -26.97
CA PRO A 134 7.39 -8.45 -26.09
C PRO A 134 6.02 -8.42 -26.75
N ARG A 135 4.97 -8.81 -26.02
CA ARG A 135 3.61 -8.86 -26.52
C ARG A 135 2.89 -7.52 -26.31
N LEU A 136 2.16 -7.09 -27.32
CA LEU A 136 1.26 -5.94 -27.17
C LEU A 136 0.06 -6.34 -26.31
N VAL A 137 -0.19 -5.57 -25.25
CA VAL A 137 -1.42 -5.61 -24.47
C VAL A 137 -2.23 -4.37 -24.80
N ASP A 138 -3.42 -4.59 -25.31
CA ASP A 138 -4.31 -3.52 -25.76
C ASP A 138 -5.41 -3.27 -24.72
N GLN A 139 -5.50 -2.05 -24.21
CA GLN A 139 -6.56 -1.56 -23.32
C GLN A 139 -7.52 -0.61 -24.06
N GLY A 140 -7.65 -0.78 -25.38
CA GLY A 140 -8.51 0.01 -26.25
C GLY A 140 -8.05 1.47 -26.33
N GLN A 141 -9.00 2.40 -26.18
CA GLN A 141 -8.75 3.84 -26.34
C GLN A 141 -7.58 4.34 -25.50
N VAL A 142 -7.38 3.81 -24.29
CA VAL A 142 -6.26 4.19 -23.39
C VAL A 142 -4.90 3.90 -24.05
N THR A 143 -4.78 2.71 -24.64
CA THR A 143 -3.54 2.31 -25.35
C THR A 143 -3.32 3.16 -26.60
N GLU A 144 -4.37 3.43 -27.36
CA GLU A 144 -4.31 4.27 -28.55
C GLU A 144 -3.88 5.70 -28.22
N ASP A 145 -4.54 6.35 -27.26
CA ASP A 145 -4.29 7.73 -26.86
C ASP A 145 -2.86 7.95 -26.33
N ILE A 146 -2.29 6.94 -25.69
CA ILE A 146 -0.95 7.04 -25.10
C ILE A 146 0.13 6.63 -26.13
N PHE A 147 -0.01 5.45 -26.76
CA PHE A 147 1.11 4.85 -27.48
C PHE A 147 1.06 5.08 -29.00
N LEU A 148 -0.12 5.39 -29.57
CA LEU A 148 -0.23 5.77 -30.99
C LEU A 148 -0.17 7.28 -31.19
N ASN A 149 -0.24 8.07 -30.14
CA ASN A 149 -0.08 9.52 -30.23
C ASN A 149 1.41 9.90 -30.29
N PRO A 150 1.92 10.41 -31.43
CA PRO A 150 3.34 10.75 -31.57
C PRO A 150 3.78 11.91 -30.67
N GLU A 151 2.84 12.72 -30.18
CA GLU A 151 3.08 13.88 -29.30
C GLU A 151 2.84 13.55 -27.81
N ALA A 152 2.47 12.30 -27.48
CA ALA A 152 2.18 11.92 -26.11
C ALA A 152 3.38 12.18 -25.19
N ARG A 153 3.12 12.76 -24.02
CA ARG A 153 4.11 13.04 -22.99
C ARG A 153 3.74 12.31 -21.70
N ILE A 154 4.67 11.50 -21.24
CA ILE A 154 4.48 10.63 -20.09
C ILE A 154 5.34 11.13 -18.94
N LEU A 155 4.74 11.34 -17.77
CA LEU A 155 5.45 11.69 -16.55
C LEU A 155 5.48 10.50 -15.58
N GLU A 156 6.67 10.07 -15.17
CA GLU A 156 6.80 9.24 -13.97
C GLU A 156 7.00 10.13 -12.75
N MET A 157 6.17 9.91 -11.71
CA MET A 157 6.32 10.60 -10.42
C MET A 157 7.05 9.70 -9.42
N ASN A 158 8.18 10.21 -8.91
CA ASN A 158 9.05 9.55 -7.93
C ASN A 158 9.77 8.31 -8.46
N SER A 159 10.47 8.45 -9.58
CA SER A 159 11.37 7.39 -10.05
C SER A 159 12.51 7.12 -9.07
N LYS A 160 12.82 5.83 -8.87
CA LYS A 160 14.02 5.36 -8.16
C LYS A 160 14.93 4.52 -9.05
N SER A 161 14.33 3.69 -9.88
CA SER A 161 15.03 2.74 -10.75
C SER A 161 14.97 3.10 -12.22
N GLY A 162 13.99 3.89 -12.64
CA GLY A 162 13.71 4.20 -14.03
C GLY A 162 12.98 3.09 -14.78
N LEU A 163 12.45 2.05 -14.09
CA LEU A 163 11.80 0.92 -14.78
C LEU A 163 10.41 1.27 -15.31
N TYR A 164 9.65 2.15 -14.64
CA TYR A 164 8.38 2.66 -15.17
C TYR A 164 8.57 3.42 -16.48
N PRO A 165 9.41 4.46 -16.54
CA PRO A 165 9.64 5.17 -17.79
C PRO A 165 10.34 4.30 -18.84
N LEU A 166 11.11 3.27 -18.45
CA LEU A 166 11.68 2.30 -19.38
C LEU A 166 10.59 1.50 -20.11
N TYR A 167 9.55 1.03 -19.40
CA TYR A 167 8.40 0.35 -19.99
C TYR A 167 7.63 1.28 -20.95
N MET A 168 7.35 2.50 -20.51
CA MET A 168 6.63 3.49 -21.31
C MET A 168 7.42 3.89 -22.58
N ALA A 169 8.71 4.15 -22.43
CA ALA A 169 9.60 4.47 -23.54
C ALA A 169 9.66 3.34 -24.56
N TYR A 170 9.77 2.09 -24.08
CA TYR A 170 9.80 0.94 -24.98
C TYR A 170 8.48 0.78 -25.73
N SER A 171 7.35 0.91 -25.06
CA SER A 171 6.04 0.79 -25.70
C SER A 171 5.82 1.87 -26.77
N LEU A 172 6.19 3.12 -26.48
CA LEU A 172 6.16 4.22 -27.46
C LEU A 172 7.10 3.96 -28.64
N TYR A 173 8.32 3.51 -28.36
CA TYR A 173 9.31 3.18 -29.38
C TYR A 173 8.83 2.05 -30.29
N ALA A 174 8.35 0.96 -29.71
CA ALA A 174 7.93 -0.23 -30.45
C ALA A 174 6.74 0.05 -31.38
N MET A 175 5.82 0.93 -30.97
CA MET A 175 4.70 1.38 -31.82
C MET A 175 5.14 2.23 -33.04
N LYS A 176 6.30 2.88 -32.95
CA LYS A 176 6.86 3.70 -34.03
C LYS A 176 7.72 2.92 -35.01
N LEU A 177 8.05 1.66 -34.71
CA LEU A 177 8.89 0.85 -35.60
C LEU A 177 8.22 0.64 -36.95
N PRO A 178 8.92 0.89 -38.07
CA PRO A 178 8.38 0.68 -39.41
C PRO A 178 8.32 -0.81 -39.81
N GLY A 179 8.82 -1.70 -38.97
CA GLY A 179 8.88 -3.14 -39.21
C GLY A 179 9.63 -3.86 -38.07
N PRO A 180 9.90 -5.16 -38.21
CA PRO A 180 10.63 -5.93 -37.20
C PRO A 180 11.99 -5.31 -36.88
N GLU A 181 12.30 -5.13 -35.57
CA GLU A 181 13.52 -4.44 -35.11
C GLU A 181 14.81 -5.10 -35.63
N ASP A 182 14.84 -6.44 -35.69
CA ASP A 182 15.97 -7.25 -36.16
C ASP A 182 16.34 -7.01 -37.64
N LYS A 183 15.43 -6.44 -38.42
CA LYS A 183 15.63 -6.09 -39.84
C LYS A 183 16.07 -4.65 -40.05
N LEU A 184 16.13 -3.84 -39.00
CA LEU A 184 16.48 -2.43 -39.08
C LEU A 184 17.95 -2.21 -38.68
N PRO A 185 18.64 -1.22 -39.29
CA PRO A 185 19.98 -0.81 -38.85
C PRO A 185 19.97 -0.38 -37.37
N LEU A 186 21.00 -0.76 -36.62
CA LEU A 186 21.13 -0.42 -35.20
C LEU A 186 21.10 1.11 -34.99
N GLU A 187 21.75 1.88 -35.86
CA GLU A 187 21.74 3.35 -35.76
C GLU A 187 20.32 3.92 -35.91
N GLN A 188 19.47 3.34 -36.73
CA GLN A 188 18.08 3.77 -36.90
C GLN A 188 17.25 3.46 -35.66
N THR A 189 17.38 2.28 -35.11
CA THR A 189 16.65 1.87 -33.90
C THR A 189 17.10 2.67 -32.67
N GLN A 190 18.38 2.95 -32.56
CA GLN A 190 18.93 3.79 -31.49
C GLN A 190 18.51 5.27 -31.65
N ALA A 191 18.48 5.81 -32.84
CA ALA A 191 18.01 7.18 -33.08
C ALA A 191 16.53 7.33 -32.74
N LEU A 192 15.69 6.36 -33.10
CA LEU A 192 14.27 6.34 -32.72
C LEU A 192 14.06 6.22 -31.20
N TRP A 193 14.89 5.40 -30.54
CA TRP A 193 14.90 5.31 -29.07
C TRP A 193 15.27 6.64 -28.42
N GLN A 194 16.35 7.27 -28.88
CA GLN A 194 16.79 8.58 -28.40
C GLN A 194 15.68 9.62 -28.56
N GLU A 195 15.09 9.71 -29.73
CA GLU A 195 13.98 10.64 -30.03
C GLU A 195 12.81 10.40 -29.08
N THR A 196 12.41 9.14 -28.88
CA THR A 196 11.30 8.77 -28.00
C THR A 196 11.57 9.21 -26.55
N VAL A 197 12.75 8.92 -26.00
CA VAL A 197 13.13 9.32 -24.64
C VAL A 197 13.18 10.84 -24.50
N GLU A 198 13.76 11.54 -25.48
CA GLU A 198 13.93 13.00 -25.42
C GLU A 198 12.61 13.77 -25.56
N GLN A 199 11.68 13.29 -26.40
CA GLN A 199 10.47 14.04 -26.69
C GLN A 199 9.30 13.66 -25.77
N GLN A 200 9.19 12.38 -25.35
CA GLN A 200 7.96 11.85 -24.77
C GLN A 200 8.10 11.42 -23.30
N ILE A 201 9.31 11.20 -22.78
CA ILE A 201 9.51 10.70 -21.42
C ILE A 201 10.01 11.79 -20.49
N PHE A 202 9.29 11.98 -19.40
CA PHE A 202 9.59 12.97 -18.35
C PHE A 202 9.60 12.27 -16.99
N VAL A 203 10.55 12.60 -16.12
CA VAL A 203 10.73 11.88 -14.87
C VAL A 203 11.05 12.82 -13.71
N LEU A 204 10.18 12.81 -12.71
CA LEU A 204 10.39 13.50 -11.45
C LEU A 204 11.06 12.55 -10.45
N CYS A 205 12.24 12.94 -9.95
CA CYS A 205 13.01 12.18 -8.98
C CYS A 205 13.01 12.88 -7.61
N LYS A 206 13.03 12.09 -6.53
CA LYS A 206 13.11 12.62 -5.17
C LYS A 206 14.53 13.03 -4.82
N THR A 207 15.54 12.38 -5.40
CA THR A 207 16.97 12.60 -5.10
C THR A 207 17.83 12.64 -6.35
N ARG A 208 19.01 13.19 -6.24
CA ARG A 208 20.00 13.25 -7.33
C ARG A 208 20.50 11.87 -7.74
N MET A 209 20.59 10.93 -6.82
CA MET A 209 20.97 9.55 -7.12
C MET A 209 19.88 8.84 -7.91
N ALA A 210 18.60 9.02 -7.53
CA ALA A 210 17.47 8.49 -8.29
C ALA A 210 17.43 9.04 -9.73
N GLU A 211 17.70 10.33 -9.91
CA GLU A 211 17.85 10.97 -11.21
C GLU A 211 18.99 10.32 -12.04
N SER A 212 20.15 10.12 -11.42
CA SER A 212 21.31 9.50 -12.09
C SER A 212 21.05 8.04 -12.47
N ILE A 213 20.41 7.26 -11.58
CA ILE A 213 20.02 5.87 -11.85
C ILE A 213 19.00 5.82 -12.99
N THR A 214 17.97 6.67 -12.97
CA THR A 214 16.93 6.74 -14.00
C THR A 214 17.52 7.08 -15.36
N ARG A 215 18.38 8.09 -15.43
CA ARG A 215 19.09 8.43 -16.66
C ARG A 215 19.88 7.22 -17.18
N ARG A 216 20.62 6.54 -16.31
CA ARG A 216 21.39 5.34 -16.66
C ARG A 216 20.51 4.21 -17.18
N THR A 217 19.33 4.02 -16.57
CA THR A 217 18.35 3.02 -16.99
C THR A 217 17.82 3.31 -18.40
N LEU A 218 17.48 4.57 -18.69
CA LEU A 218 16.90 4.98 -19.98
C LEU A 218 17.91 5.02 -21.12
N VAL A 219 19.08 5.62 -20.91
CA VAL A 219 20.04 5.91 -21.99
C VAL A 219 21.45 5.38 -21.76
N GLY A 220 21.68 4.65 -20.66
CA GLY A 220 22.99 4.08 -20.36
C GLY A 220 24.05 5.13 -20.14
N TYR A 221 25.18 4.96 -20.82
CA TYR A 221 26.34 5.85 -20.79
C TYR A 221 26.40 6.80 -21.99
N GLN A 222 25.31 6.84 -22.76
CA GLN A 222 25.19 7.78 -23.89
C GLN A 222 24.98 9.21 -23.37
N ASP A 223 25.53 10.18 -24.10
CA ASP A 223 25.35 11.60 -23.78
C ASP A 223 24.09 12.17 -24.46
N TRP A 224 22.96 11.45 -24.27
CA TRP A 224 21.68 11.87 -24.83
C TRP A 224 20.88 12.68 -23.80
N ILE A 225 19.96 13.50 -24.29
CA ILE A 225 19.08 14.29 -23.43
C ILE A 225 18.03 13.37 -22.79
N VAL A 226 17.83 13.52 -21.49
CA VAL A 226 16.76 12.86 -20.74
C VAL A 226 16.07 13.91 -19.90
N ASN A 227 14.74 14.01 -19.98
CA ASN A 227 13.97 14.99 -19.22
C ASN A 227 13.77 14.47 -17.78
N THR A 228 14.81 14.51 -17.00
CA THR A 228 14.77 14.21 -15.56
C THR A 228 14.91 15.48 -14.75
N THR A 229 14.19 15.58 -13.65
CA THR A 229 14.34 16.67 -12.71
C THR A 229 14.30 16.18 -11.27
N TYR A 230 15.09 16.83 -10.43
CA TYR A 230 15.09 16.68 -8.98
C TYR A 230 14.59 17.98 -8.35
N ILE A 231 13.59 17.89 -7.49
CA ILE A 231 13.02 19.05 -6.80
C ILE A 231 13.27 18.89 -5.29
N PRO A 232 14.09 19.78 -4.68
CA PRO A 232 14.31 19.76 -3.24
C PRO A 232 13.00 19.96 -2.46
N HIS A 233 12.87 19.27 -1.31
CA HIS A 233 11.69 19.37 -0.44
C HIS A 233 10.38 19.06 -1.16
N LEU A 234 10.38 18.06 -2.03
CA LEU A 234 9.26 17.73 -2.92
C LEU A 234 7.94 17.51 -2.14
N LEU A 235 7.98 16.74 -1.05
CA LEU A 235 6.79 16.44 -0.25
C LEU A 235 6.20 17.70 0.42
N GLU A 236 7.03 18.57 0.97
CA GLU A 236 6.59 19.84 1.55
C GLU A 236 5.90 20.74 0.51
N ARG A 237 6.38 20.72 -0.73
CA ARG A 237 5.77 21.48 -1.84
C ARG A 237 4.43 20.90 -2.26
N MET A 238 4.31 19.59 -2.35
CA MET A 238 3.03 18.90 -2.63
C MET A 238 2.01 19.14 -1.53
N GLU A 239 2.42 19.18 -0.26
CA GLU A 239 1.54 19.43 0.88
C GLU A 239 1.09 20.88 0.97
N ASN A 240 2.00 21.84 0.74
CA ASN A 240 1.74 23.26 0.99
C ASN A 240 1.21 24.04 -0.23
N ASP A 241 1.64 23.69 -1.44
CA ASP A 241 1.27 24.43 -2.66
C ASP A 241 1.32 23.53 -3.91
N PRO A 242 0.42 22.53 -4.02
CA PRO A 242 0.40 21.60 -5.15
C PRO A 242 0.17 22.32 -6.48
N GLN A 243 -0.68 23.33 -6.54
CA GLN A 243 -0.97 24.07 -7.77
C GLN A 243 0.26 24.79 -8.35
N ARG A 244 1.12 25.31 -7.48
CA ARG A 244 2.37 25.95 -7.92
C ARG A 244 3.36 24.92 -8.45
N LEU A 245 3.43 23.75 -7.81
CA LEU A 245 4.30 22.66 -8.26
C LEU A 245 3.81 22.12 -9.60
N ALA A 246 2.50 21.86 -9.75
CA ALA A 246 1.89 21.42 -11.01
C ALA A 246 2.22 22.38 -12.16
N LYS A 247 2.00 23.70 -11.96
CA LYS A 247 2.36 24.72 -12.96
C LYS A 247 3.84 24.74 -13.31
N LYS A 248 4.72 24.43 -12.34
CA LYS A 248 6.15 24.32 -12.60
C LYS A 248 6.46 23.09 -13.46
N LEU A 249 5.86 21.93 -13.15
CA LEU A 249 6.08 20.68 -13.92
C LEU A 249 5.55 20.80 -15.35
N GLN A 250 4.49 21.58 -15.57
CA GLN A 250 3.90 21.85 -16.88
C GLN A 250 4.66 22.92 -17.70
N ARG A 251 5.93 23.11 -17.43
CA ARG A 251 6.80 24.03 -18.19
C ARG A 251 8.06 23.31 -18.66
N THR A 252 8.38 23.52 -19.92
CA THR A 252 9.54 22.86 -20.56
C THR A 252 10.89 23.29 -19.96
N ASP A 253 10.99 24.50 -19.36
CA ASP A 253 12.21 24.96 -18.68
C ASP A 253 12.53 24.16 -17.40
N THR A 254 11.51 23.55 -16.76
CA THR A 254 11.74 22.59 -15.67
C THR A 254 12.56 21.37 -16.12
N TRP A 255 12.52 21.06 -17.39
CA TRP A 255 13.15 19.91 -18.05
C TRP A 255 14.37 20.29 -18.90
N GLY A 256 14.91 21.51 -18.70
CA GLY A 256 16.12 21.97 -19.39
C GLY A 256 15.90 22.44 -20.84
N LYS A 257 14.65 22.74 -21.24
CA LYS A 257 14.28 23.23 -22.56
C LYS A 257 13.80 24.68 -22.49
N GLU A 258 13.51 25.32 -23.64
CA GLU A 258 12.92 26.67 -23.66
C GLU A 258 11.58 26.72 -22.93
N GLY A 259 11.35 27.76 -22.13
CA GLY A 259 10.23 27.86 -21.18
C GLY A 259 8.85 28.02 -21.80
N GLN A 260 8.30 26.95 -22.38
CA GLN A 260 6.95 26.89 -22.95
C GLN A 260 6.00 26.08 -22.08
N PRO A 261 4.69 26.36 -22.09
CA PRO A 261 3.69 25.50 -21.46
C PRO A 261 3.67 24.11 -22.13
N MET A 262 3.41 23.08 -21.33
CA MET A 262 3.25 21.72 -21.82
C MET A 262 2.18 20.98 -21.01
N LYS A 263 1.61 19.92 -21.59
CA LYS A 263 0.67 19.02 -20.92
C LYS A 263 1.24 17.60 -20.90
N PHE A 264 0.80 16.81 -19.96
CA PHE A 264 1.08 15.38 -19.91
C PHE A 264 -0.18 14.61 -20.29
N ASP A 265 -0.01 13.56 -21.10
CA ASP A 265 -1.10 12.67 -21.48
C ASP A 265 -1.29 11.58 -20.44
N ALA A 266 -0.21 11.06 -19.86
CA ALA A 266 -0.29 10.09 -18.79
C ALA A 266 0.73 10.38 -17.67
N ILE A 267 0.31 10.14 -16.44
CA ILE A 267 1.17 10.13 -15.25
C ILE A 267 1.16 8.73 -14.66
N VAL A 268 2.34 8.14 -14.48
CA VAL A 268 2.50 6.78 -13.94
C VAL A 268 3.49 6.77 -12.79
N GLY A 269 3.42 5.75 -11.94
CA GLY A 269 4.46 5.55 -10.93
C GLY A 269 4.07 4.69 -9.73
N ASN A 270 5.06 4.52 -8.86
CA ASN A 270 4.93 3.93 -7.54
C ASN A 270 5.44 4.96 -6.51
N PRO A 271 4.57 5.82 -5.98
CA PRO A 271 4.97 6.85 -5.01
C PRO A 271 5.47 6.23 -3.70
N PRO A 272 6.25 6.97 -2.89
CA PRO A 272 6.62 6.51 -1.56
C PRO A 272 5.37 6.35 -0.69
N TYR A 273 5.31 5.24 0.09
CA TYR A 273 4.10 4.89 0.82
C TYR A 273 3.94 5.67 2.12
N GLN A 274 5.05 5.91 2.82
CA GLN A 274 5.04 6.58 4.13
C GLN A 274 6.37 7.29 4.38
N GLU A 275 6.32 8.30 5.25
CA GLU A 275 7.49 8.96 5.81
C GLU A 275 7.44 8.91 7.34
N MET A 276 8.61 8.79 7.99
CA MET A 276 8.68 8.72 9.46
C MET A 276 8.45 10.12 10.05
N ASP A 277 7.53 10.23 11.00
CA ASP A 277 7.43 11.41 11.85
C ASP A 277 8.69 11.53 12.71
N GLY A 278 9.43 12.63 12.57
CA GLY A 278 10.71 12.87 13.24
C GLY A 278 10.64 13.09 14.75
N GLY A 279 9.57 12.72 15.45
CA GLY A 279 9.38 13.08 16.85
C GLY A 279 8.83 11.99 17.76
N GLY A 280 9.62 11.58 18.75
CA GLY A 280 9.18 10.91 19.97
C GLY A 280 9.32 9.38 20.02
N LYS A 281 9.13 8.78 21.21
CA LYS A 281 9.32 7.35 21.52
C LYS A 281 8.32 6.38 20.86
N GLY A 282 7.42 6.84 19.99
CA GLY A 282 6.50 6.02 19.22
C GLY A 282 6.69 6.34 17.73
N TYR A 283 7.41 5.50 17.01
CA TYR A 283 7.61 5.61 15.56
C TYR A 283 6.25 5.54 14.83
N SER A 284 5.62 6.68 14.60
CA SER A 284 4.42 6.78 13.77
C SER A 284 4.83 7.19 12.37
N ALA A 285 4.51 6.38 11.38
CA ALA A 285 4.75 6.72 9.99
C ALA A 285 3.50 7.41 9.40
N LYS A 286 3.69 8.59 8.78
CA LYS A 286 2.65 9.35 8.07
C LYS A 286 2.56 8.81 6.63
N PRO A 287 1.37 8.48 6.11
CA PRO A 287 1.19 8.22 4.68
C PRO A 287 1.55 9.46 3.86
N VAL A 288 2.16 9.26 2.68
CA VAL A 288 2.55 10.36 1.79
C VAL A 288 2.13 10.15 0.33
N TYR A 289 1.73 8.95 -0.06
CA TYR A 289 1.32 8.65 -1.43
C TYR A 289 0.08 9.44 -1.87
N ASN A 290 -0.79 9.82 -0.94
CA ASN A 290 -1.96 10.67 -1.20
C ASN A 290 -1.55 12.04 -1.77
N TYR A 291 -0.43 12.62 -1.35
CA TYR A 291 0.08 13.88 -1.92
C TYR A 291 0.52 13.71 -3.38
N PHE A 292 1.12 12.56 -3.73
CA PHE A 292 1.51 12.27 -5.12
C PHE A 292 0.30 12.07 -6.03
N VAL A 293 -0.76 11.41 -5.54
CA VAL A 293 -2.01 11.27 -6.31
C VAL A 293 -2.69 12.63 -6.47
N GLY A 294 -2.75 13.44 -5.40
CA GLY A 294 -3.28 14.80 -5.46
C GLY A 294 -2.52 15.71 -6.42
N GLU A 295 -1.17 15.65 -6.39
CA GLU A 295 -0.32 16.39 -7.34
C GLU A 295 -0.53 15.93 -8.78
N ALA A 296 -0.65 14.62 -9.02
CA ALA A 296 -0.93 14.10 -10.36
C ALA A 296 -2.27 14.62 -10.90
N LYS A 297 -3.32 14.66 -10.06
CA LYS A 297 -4.60 15.28 -10.44
C LYS A 297 -4.48 16.79 -10.67
N ALA A 298 -3.67 17.50 -9.87
CA ALA A 298 -3.44 18.94 -10.02
C ALA A 298 -2.71 19.31 -11.34
N ILE A 299 -1.97 18.37 -11.93
CA ILE A 299 -1.35 18.51 -13.26
C ILE A 299 -2.39 18.36 -14.39
N GLU A 300 -3.58 17.85 -14.09
CA GLU A 300 -4.68 17.67 -15.06
C GLU A 300 -4.25 16.86 -16.32
N PRO A 301 -3.65 15.66 -16.19
CA PRO A 301 -3.33 14.81 -17.32
C PRO A 301 -4.60 14.16 -17.89
N HIS A 302 -4.47 13.46 -19.03
CA HIS A 302 -5.56 12.61 -19.51
C HIS A 302 -5.69 11.35 -18.62
N TYR A 303 -4.58 10.68 -18.33
CA TYR A 303 -4.56 9.44 -17.55
C TYR A 303 -3.63 9.51 -16.34
N ILE A 304 -4.05 8.89 -15.23
CA ILE A 304 -3.18 8.63 -14.07
C ILE A 304 -3.24 7.14 -13.75
N SER A 305 -2.08 6.51 -13.62
CA SER A 305 -2.00 5.14 -13.13
C SER A 305 -0.88 4.99 -12.10
N MET A 306 -1.26 4.69 -10.86
CA MET A 306 -0.33 4.55 -9.75
C MET A 306 -0.61 3.31 -8.93
N ILE A 307 0.46 2.75 -8.33
CA ILE A 307 0.36 1.67 -7.35
C ILE A 307 0.49 2.25 -5.95
N THR A 308 -0.47 1.98 -5.08
CA THR A 308 -0.56 2.54 -3.73
C THR A 308 -0.93 1.50 -2.69
N PRO A 309 -0.58 1.69 -1.40
CA PRO A 309 -1.12 0.86 -0.33
C PRO A 309 -2.65 0.97 -0.26
N SER A 310 -3.34 -0.15 -0.05
CA SER A 310 -4.81 -0.17 0.07
C SER A 310 -5.33 0.37 1.43
N ARG A 311 -4.45 0.90 2.25
CA ARG A 311 -4.80 1.46 3.56
C ARG A 311 -5.84 2.58 3.49
N TRP A 312 -5.87 3.35 2.40
CA TRP A 312 -6.83 4.43 2.23
C TRP A 312 -8.28 3.94 2.14
N PHE A 313 -8.51 2.68 1.81
CA PHE A 313 -9.85 2.09 1.67
C PHE A 313 -10.76 2.28 2.89
N SER A 314 -10.21 2.27 4.09
CA SER A 314 -10.96 2.58 5.32
C SER A 314 -10.50 3.86 6.01
N GLY A 315 -9.51 4.55 5.49
CA GLY A 315 -9.03 5.84 6.02
C GLY A 315 -8.20 5.71 7.31
N GLY A 316 -8.26 6.76 8.11
CA GLY A 316 -7.45 6.92 9.31
C GLY A 316 -6.02 7.42 9.03
N LYS A 317 -5.34 7.92 10.04
CA LYS A 317 -4.01 8.55 9.95
C LYS A 317 -3.93 9.68 8.89
N GLY A 318 -5.00 10.47 8.75
CA GLY A 318 -5.05 11.60 7.83
C GLY A 318 -5.40 11.22 6.39
N LEU A 319 -5.95 10.01 6.16
CA LEU A 319 -6.40 9.58 4.83
C LEU A 319 -7.92 9.67 4.63
N ASP A 320 -8.67 10.21 5.59
CA ASP A 320 -10.13 10.22 5.52
C ASP A 320 -10.65 11.11 4.38
N ASP A 321 -10.09 12.30 4.20
CA ASP A 321 -10.43 13.21 3.10
C ASP A 321 -10.01 12.61 1.75
N PHE A 322 -8.81 12.04 1.68
CA PHE A 322 -8.32 11.36 0.48
C PHE A 322 -9.22 10.17 0.08
N ARG A 323 -9.65 9.36 1.07
CA ARG A 323 -10.61 8.28 0.83
C ARG A 323 -11.91 8.82 0.29
N ALA A 324 -12.49 9.84 0.94
CA ALA A 324 -13.76 10.43 0.52
C ALA A 324 -13.67 10.97 -0.92
N GLU A 325 -12.57 11.65 -1.26
CA GLU A 325 -12.32 12.13 -2.62
C GLU A 325 -12.25 10.96 -3.62
N MET A 326 -11.43 9.94 -3.34
CA MET A 326 -11.25 8.82 -4.26
C MET A 326 -12.53 7.99 -4.46
N LEU A 327 -13.36 7.83 -3.42
CA LEU A 327 -14.63 7.09 -3.52
C LEU A 327 -15.71 7.86 -4.30
N GLN A 328 -15.66 9.18 -4.30
CA GLN A 328 -16.62 10.04 -5.02
C GLN A 328 -16.17 10.37 -6.45
N ASP A 329 -14.92 10.07 -6.78
CA ASP A 329 -14.35 10.45 -8.07
C ASP A 329 -14.79 9.49 -9.19
N LYS A 330 -15.71 9.94 -10.03
CA LYS A 330 -16.26 9.19 -11.17
C LYS A 330 -15.29 9.03 -12.34
N HIS A 331 -14.13 9.68 -12.29
CA HIS A 331 -13.02 9.50 -13.23
C HIS A 331 -12.16 8.27 -12.88
N LEU A 332 -12.35 7.70 -11.69
CA LEU A 332 -11.66 6.47 -11.28
C LEU A 332 -12.26 5.26 -12.02
N ARG A 333 -11.64 4.91 -13.14
CA ARG A 333 -12.18 3.96 -14.12
C ARG A 333 -11.94 2.51 -13.73
N LYS A 334 -10.76 2.21 -13.15
CA LYS A 334 -10.35 0.84 -12.84
C LYS A 334 -9.51 0.78 -11.57
N ILE A 335 -9.76 -0.23 -10.72
CA ILE A 335 -8.93 -0.58 -9.56
C ILE A 335 -8.67 -2.08 -9.57
N VAL A 336 -7.42 -2.48 -9.33
CA VAL A 336 -7.05 -3.86 -9.03
C VAL A 336 -6.43 -3.89 -7.64
N ASP A 337 -7.07 -4.61 -6.71
CA ASP A 337 -6.68 -4.70 -5.31
C ASP A 337 -6.16 -6.08 -4.93
N TYR A 338 -4.95 -6.11 -4.42
CA TYR A 338 -4.31 -7.28 -3.84
C TYR A 338 -4.41 -7.22 -2.32
N ALA A 339 -5.24 -8.08 -1.74
CA ALA A 339 -5.36 -8.17 -0.29
C ALA A 339 -4.04 -8.63 0.35
N ASP A 340 -3.32 -9.51 -0.33
CA ASP A 340 -1.96 -9.93 0.03
C ASP A 340 -0.93 -9.26 -0.90
N ASN A 341 -0.02 -8.49 -0.30
CA ASN A 341 1.04 -7.80 -1.04
C ASN A 341 2.20 -8.72 -1.47
N GLU A 342 2.35 -9.92 -0.90
CA GLU A 342 3.45 -10.84 -1.25
C GLU A 342 3.37 -11.27 -2.71
N ALA A 343 2.17 -11.31 -3.28
CA ALA A 343 1.94 -11.55 -4.69
C ALA A 343 2.61 -10.51 -5.61
N LEU A 344 2.78 -9.26 -5.13
CA LEU A 344 3.42 -8.16 -5.86
C LEU A 344 4.85 -7.89 -5.38
N PHE A 345 5.05 -7.80 -4.07
CA PHE A 345 6.32 -7.43 -3.44
C PHE A 345 6.78 -8.52 -2.48
N SER A 346 7.47 -9.51 -3.01
CA SER A 346 8.09 -10.56 -2.20
C SER A 346 9.08 -9.96 -1.18
N ASN A 347 9.08 -10.50 0.04
CA ASN A 347 9.95 -10.08 1.16
C ASN A 347 9.67 -8.67 1.73
N VAL A 348 8.55 -8.05 1.40
CA VAL A 348 8.13 -6.76 1.98
C VAL A 348 6.72 -6.88 2.52
N SER A 349 6.54 -6.70 3.83
CA SER A 349 5.20 -6.70 4.43
C SER A 349 4.59 -5.29 4.38
N ILE A 350 3.54 -5.13 3.58
CA ILE A 350 2.74 -3.91 3.48
C ILE A 350 1.38 -4.20 4.10
N VAL A 351 1.20 -3.77 5.33
CA VAL A 351 -0.05 -4.00 6.07
C VAL A 351 -1.22 -3.35 5.34
N GLY A 352 -2.26 -4.13 5.07
CA GLY A 352 -3.46 -3.68 4.38
C GLY A 352 -3.48 -3.97 2.88
N GLY A 353 -2.41 -4.58 2.32
CA GLY A 353 -2.33 -4.89 0.89
C GLY A 353 -2.00 -3.69 0.01
N VAL A 354 -2.06 -3.90 -1.29
CA VAL A 354 -1.66 -2.93 -2.32
C VAL A 354 -2.69 -2.93 -3.45
N ASN A 355 -2.99 -1.76 -3.98
CA ASN A 355 -3.80 -1.62 -5.18
C ASN A 355 -3.07 -0.79 -6.23
N TYR A 356 -3.46 -0.96 -7.49
CA TYR A 356 -3.16 -0.01 -8.55
C TYR A 356 -4.45 0.37 -9.28
N PHE A 357 -4.47 1.56 -9.85
CA PHE A 357 -5.67 2.11 -10.45
C PHE A 357 -5.40 2.85 -11.75
N LEU A 358 -6.45 2.99 -12.56
CA LEU A 358 -6.53 3.89 -13.70
C LEU A 358 -7.57 4.97 -13.42
N TRP A 359 -7.14 6.22 -13.44
CA TRP A 359 -7.95 7.40 -13.47
C TRP A 359 -7.92 7.98 -14.89
N ASP A 360 -9.07 8.38 -15.42
CA ASP A 360 -9.25 8.84 -16.80
C ASP A 360 -10.12 10.09 -16.77
N SER A 361 -9.57 11.24 -17.14
CA SER A 361 -10.24 12.54 -17.08
C SER A 361 -11.50 12.63 -17.96
N SER A 362 -11.60 11.79 -18.98
CA SER A 362 -12.76 11.72 -19.89
C SER A 362 -13.83 10.74 -19.40
N TYR A 363 -13.51 9.85 -18.46
CA TYR A 363 -14.43 8.85 -17.94
C TYR A 363 -15.38 9.47 -16.89
N ASN A 364 -16.63 9.04 -16.94
CA ASN A 364 -17.62 9.39 -15.90
C ASN A 364 -18.58 8.21 -15.72
N GLY A 365 -18.25 7.33 -14.79
CA GLY A 365 -19.02 6.10 -14.63
C GLY A 365 -18.66 5.32 -13.38
N ASP A 366 -19.15 4.07 -13.33
CA ASP A 366 -18.82 3.12 -12.28
C ASP A 366 -17.41 2.54 -12.48
N CYS A 367 -16.72 2.32 -11.37
CA CYS A 367 -15.35 1.80 -11.40
C CYS A 367 -15.35 0.27 -11.61
N GLU A 368 -14.54 -0.20 -12.54
CA GLU A 368 -14.21 -1.63 -12.66
C GLU A 368 -13.26 -2.01 -11.52
N VAL A 369 -13.76 -2.79 -10.57
CA VAL A 369 -12.99 -3.24 -9.41
C VAL A 369 -12.67 -4.71 -9.52
N THR A 370 -11.39 -5.05 -9.54
CA THR A 370 -10.91 -6.43 -9.43
C THR A 370 -10.33 -6.68 -8.04
N SER A 371 -10.95 -7.57 -7.28
CA SER A 371 -10.46 -8.03 -5.97
C SER A 371 -9.67 -9.33 -6.15
N ILE A 372 -8.41 -9.35 -5.72
CA ILE A 372 -7.53 -10.53 -5.79
C ILE A 372 -7.23 -11.02 -4.38
N ARG A 373 -7.58 -12.29 -4.12
CA ARG A 373 -7.34 -13.00 -2.86
C ARG A 373 -6.78 -14.39 -3.14
N GLY A 374 -5.50 -14.58 -2.88
CA GLY A 374 -4.80 -15.79 -3.33
C GLY A 374 -4.87 -15.93 -4.86
N GLU A 375 -5.34 -17.08 -5.34
CA GLU A 375 -5.52 -17.35 -6.77
C GLU A 375 -6.86 -16.85 -7.32
N ASN A 376 -7.79 -16.41 -6.46
CA ASN A 376 -9.12 -15.97 -6.87
C ASN A 376 -9.11 -14.48 -7.23
N ALA A 377 -9.60 -14.17 -8.42
CA ALA A 377 -9.82 -12.81 -8.91
C ALA A 377 -11.30 -12.63 -9.28
N VAL A 378 -11.94 -11.61 -8.73
CA VAL A 378 -13.35 -11.29 -9.01
C VAL A 378 -13.46 -9.83 -9.42
N THR A 379 -14.06 -9.58 -10.58
CA THR A 379 -14.23 -8.24 -11.15
C THR A 379 -15.71 -7.85 -11.16
N LEU A 380 -16.02 -6.65 -10.67
CA LEU A 380 -17.35 -6.04 -10.72
C LEU A 380 -17.25 -4.55 -11.09
N ASN A 381 -18.24 -4.07 -11.84
CA ASN A 381 -18.46 -2.63 -11.98
C ASN A 381 -19.26 -2.10 -10.80
N ARG A 382 -18.76 -1.07 -10.13
CA ARG A 382 -19.29 -0.58 -8.86
C ARG A 382 -19.32 0.94 -8.80
N ASP A 383 -20.39 1.48 -8.25
CA ASP A 383 -20.40 2.84 -7.72
C ASP A 383 -19.61 2.85 -6.39
N LEU A 384 -18.42 3.43 -6.38
CA LEU A 384 -17.58 3.49 -5.19
C LEU A 384 -18.14 4.44 -4.12
N SER A 385 -19.02 5.38 -4.49
CA SER A 385 -19.66 6.31 -3.57
C SER A 385 -20.81 5.70 -2.74
N GLU A 386 -21.16 4.44 -2.99
CA GLU A 386 -22.22 3.72 -2.27
C GLU A 386 -21.96 3.66 -0.75
N TYR A 387 -20.67 3.57 -0.36
CA TYR A 387 -20.22 3.56 1.04
C TYR A 387 -19.14 4.60 1.28
N ASP A 388 -18.99 5.06 2.51
CA ASP A 388 -17.88 5.93 2.94
C ASP A 388 -16.58 5.18 3.22
N ILE A 389 -16.57 3.85 3.00
CA ILE A 389 -15.41 2.95 3.01
C ILE A 389 -15.40 2.10 1.75
N PHE A 390 -14.24 1.62 1.35
CA PHE A 390 -14.11 0.71 0.21
C PHE A 390 -14.29 -0.74 0.68
N ILE A 391 -15.40 -1.39 0.29
CA ILE A 391 -15.60 -2.83 0.54
C ILE A 391 -14.69 -3.61 -0.40
N ARG A 392 -13.70 -4.30 0.14
CA ARG A 392 -12.65 -4.95 -0.65
C ARG A 392 -13.06 -6.23 -1.34
N ASN A 393 -13.97 -6.99 -0.73
CA ASN A 393 -14.41 -8.28 -1.23
C ASN A 393 -15.64 -8.12 -2.12
N ASN A 394 -15.45 -8.22 -3.43
CA ASN A 394 -16.54 -8.11 -4.38
C ASN A 394 -17.65 -9.15 -4.15
N ASN A 395 -17.30 -10.36 -3.69
CA ASN A 395 -18.28 -11.41 -3.40
C ASN A 395 -19.14 -11.09 -2.18
N ALA A 396 -18.64 -10.26 -1.25
CA ALA A 396 -19.38 -9.86 -0.05
C ALA A 396 -20.40 -8.74 -0.32
N LEU A 397 -20.30 -8.04 -1.45
CA LEU A 397 -21.04 -6.79 -1.67
C LEU A 397 -22.56 -6.98 -1.61
N GLN A 398 -23.09 -8.07 -2.17
CA GLN A 398 -24.54 -8.35 -2.12
C GLN A 398 -25.01 -8.62 -0.70
N LEU A 399 -24.24 -9.36 0.08
CA LEU A 399 -24.54 -9.59 1.50
C LEU A 399 -24.49 -8.27 2.28
N ILE A 400 -23.47 -7.44 2.08
CA ILE A 400 -23.36 -6.12 2.74
C ILE A 400 -24.57 -5.24 2.42
N ARG A 401 -25.02 -5.18 1.16
CA ARG A 401 -26.23 -4.44 0.76
C ARG A 401 -27.47 -4.94 1.48
N ARG A 402 -27.64 -6.27 1.60
CA ARG A 402 -28.75 -6.85 2.36
C ARG A 402 -28.66 -6.51 3.84
N MET A 403 -27.45 -6.54 4.41
CA MET A 403 -27.24 -6.16 5.81
C MET A 403 -27.60 -4.70 6.05
N GLU A 404 -27.23 -3.80 5.15
CA GLU A 404 -27.57 -2.38 5.28
C GLU A 404 -29.07 -2.13 5.13
N ALA A 405 -29.71 -2.79 4.17
CA ALA A 405 -31.16 -2.69 3.96
C ALA A 405 -31.99 -3.35 5.06
N SER A 406 -31.40 -4.18 5.93
CA SER A 406 -32.12 -4.80 7.03
C SER A 406 -32.57 -3.77 8.06
N ASN A 407 -33.76 -3.99 8.64
CA ASN A 407 -34.33 -3.14 9.71
C ASN A 407 -33.70 -3.40 11.09
N ASP A 408 -32.76 -4.34 11.19
CA ASP A 408 -32.07 -4.62 12.45
C ASP A 408 -31.20 -3.43 12.88
N ARG A 409 -31.22 -3.12 14.17
CA ARG A 409 -30.29 -2.15 14.76
C ARG A 409 -28.86 -2.60 14.48
N LYS A 410 -27.97 -1.67 14.15
CA LYS A 410 -26.55 -1.98 13.90
C LYS A 410 -25.71 -1.83 15.17
N MET A 411 -24.65 -2.61 15.26
CA MET A 411 -23.78 -2.57 16.43
C MET A 411 -23.00 -1.26 16.58
N ASP A 412 -22.75 -0.52 15.49
CA ASP A 412 -22.13 0.79 15.61
C ASP A 412 -23.02 1.82 16.34
N ASP A 413 -24.33 1.61 16.44
CA ASP A 413 -25.21 2.40 17.33
C ASP A 413 -25.05 2.04 18.81
N VAL A 414 -24.54 0.85 19.11
CA VAL A 414 -24.45 0.28 20.46
C VAL A 414 -23.04 0.37 21.03
N VAL A 415 -22.03 0.09 20.22
CA VAL A 415 -20.61 0.13 20.61
C VAL A 415 -20.26 1.52 21.13
N TYR A 416 -19.65 1.57 22.30
CA TYR A 416 -19.28 2.82 22.97
C TYR A 416 -18.05 3.47 22.33
N PRO A 417 -17.96 4.81 22.39
CA PRO A 417 -16.73 5.52 22.01
C PRO A 417 -15.52 5.05 22.83
N ARG A 418 -14.33 5.31 22.30
CA ARG A 418 -13.08 5.01 23.02
C ARG A 418 -13.02 5.68 24.39
N ASN A 419 -12.22 5.08 25.27
CA ASN A 419 -11.96 5.59 26.62
C ASN A 419 -13.25 5.81 27.44
N VAL A 420 -14.06 4.75 27.53
CA VAL A 420 -15.40 4.75 28.14
C VAL A 420 -15.36 5.29 29.57
N PHE A 421 -14.44 4.82 30.39
CA PHE A 421 -14.32 5.22 31.81
C PHE A 421 -13.36 6.40 32.03
N GLY A 422 -12.67 6.92 31.00
CA GLY A 422 -11.64 7.94 31.18
C GLY A 422 -10.32 7.40 31.73
N ILE A 423 -10.12 6.08 31.71
CA ILE A 423 -8.96 5.40 32.31
C ILE A 423 -7.89 5.16 31.25
N SER A 424 -6.69 5.76 31.47
CA SER A 424 -5.54 5.57 30.55
C SER A 424 -5.10 4.10 30.48
N SER A 425 -4.58 3.69 29.32
CA SER A 425 -3.97 2.36 29.13
C SER A 425 -2.75 2.10 30.04
N ASP A 426 -2.13 3.15 30.57
CA ASP A 426 -0.95 3.07 31.43
C ASP A 426 -1.29 2.96 32.91
N LEU A 427 -2.56 3.18 33.30
CA LEU A 427 -2.97 3.05 34.69
C LEU A 427 -2.76 1.61 35.17
N ARG A 428 -2.19 1.49 36.35
CA ARG A 428 -2.01 0.22 37.09
C ARG A 428 -2.72 0.33 38.40
N GLY A 429 -3.60 -0.63 38.66
CA GLY A 429 -4.20 -0.80 39.99
C GLY A 429 -3.24 -1.53 40.95
N GLN A 430 -3.65 -1.64 42.17
CA GLN A 430 -2.97 -2.48 43.19
C GLN A 430 -3.44 -3.94 43.11
N ASP A 431 -2.60 -4.87 43.60
CA ASP A 431 -2.87 -6.30 43.47
C ASP A 431 -4.02 -6.80 44.36
N ASN A 432 -4.27 -6.13 45.48
CA ASN A 432 -5.28 -6.54 46.46
C ASN A 432 -6.37 -5.48 46.60
N LYS A 433 -7.60 -5.96 46.82
CA LYS A 433 -8.75 -5.13 47.17
C LYS A 433 -8.61 -4.61 48.62
N ASP A 434 -8.89 -3.33 48.85
CA ASP A 434 -8.93 -2.69 50.14
C ASP A 434 -10.13 -1.73 50.27
N GLU A 435 -10.26 -0.98 51.37
CA GLU A 435 -11.38 -0.07 51.63
C GLU A 435 -11.52 1.04 50.55
N LYS A 436 -10.42 1.51 49.97
CA LYS A 436 -10.40 2.57 48.96
C LYS A 436 -10.47 2.01 47.55
N HIS A 437 -9.79 0.90 47.27
CA HIS A 437 -9.66 0.30 45.95
C HIS A 437 -10.64 -0.89 45.79
N GLN A 438 -11.91 -0.56 45.50
CA GLN A 438 -13.01 -1.52 45.44
C GLN A 438 -13.35 -1.99 44.04
N LEU A 439 -12.99 -1.21 43.00
CA LEU A 439 -13.31 -1.53 41.61
C LEU A 439 -12.24 -2.42 40.98
N ALA A 440 -12.66 -3.53 40.41
CA ALA A 440 -11.76 -4.40 39.65
C ALA A 440 -11.40 -3.76 38.29
N LEU A 441 -10.11 -3.57 38.04
CA LEU A 441 -9.58 -3.01 36.82
C LEU A 441 -9.10 -4.12 35.88
N PHE A 442 -9.68 -4.17 34.70
CA PHE A 442 -9.22 -5.02 33.60
C PHE A 442 -8.25 -4.24 32.69
N SER A 443 -7.01 -4.71 32.57
CA SER A 443 -5.95 -4.04 31.82
C SER A 443 -5.06 -5.03 31.08
N SER A 444 -4.44 -4.61 29.94
CA SER A 444 -3.42 -5.39 29.26
C SER A 444 -2.08 -5.21 29.98
N GLN A 445 -1.46 -6.30 30.46
CA GLN A 445 -0.09 -6.29 30.98
C GLN A 445 0.91 -6.75 29.93
N LYS A 446 2.19 -6.37 30.10
CA LYS A 446 3.29 -6.73 29.17
C LYS A 446 3.48 -8.24 28.95
N SER A 447 2.90 -9.09 29.75
CA SER A 447 3.08 -10.55 29.75
C SER A 447 1.96 -11.35 29.10
N ASN A 448 1.07 -10.76 28.33
CA ASN A 448 -0.13 -11.41 27.77
C ASN A 448 -1.09 -12.04 28.79
N SER A 449 -0.85 -11.91 30.08
CA SER A 449 -1.79 -12.32 31.14
C SER A 449 -2.74 -11.18 31.46
N MET A 450 -4.03 -11.42 31.35
CA MET A 450 -5.07 -10.49 31.82
C MET A 450 -5.10 -10.50 33.32
N ALA A 451 -4.34 -9.60 33.96
CA ALA A 451 -4.35 -9.49 35.40
C ALA A 451 -5.43 -8.50 35.85
N MET A 452 -6.27 -8.94 36.75
CA MET A 452 -7.17 -8.08 37.51
C MET A 452 -6.36 -7.35 38.59
N SER A 453 -6.51 -6.04 38.60
CA SER A 453 -6.02 -5.19 39.70
C SER A 453 -7.18 -4.37 40.27
N TYR A 454 -6.97 -3.60 41.32
CA TYR A 454 -8.04 -2.84 41.98
C TYR A 454 -7.71 -1.36 41.99
N ILE A 455 -8.71 -0.52 41.75
CA ILE A 455 -8.59 0.94 41.75
C ILE A 455 -9.67 1.61 42.60
N SER A 456 -9.43 2.88 42.94
CA SER A 456 -10.44 3.72 43.58
C SER A 456 -11.53 4.14 42.60
N GLY A 457 -12.75 4.36 43.09
CA GLY A 457 -13.83 4.94 42.27
C GLY A 457 -13.49 6.34 41.75
N ASP A 458 -12.61 7.07 42.39
CA ASP A 458 -12.15 8.40 41.96
C ASP A 458 -11.34 8.38 40.62
N GLU A 459 -10.79 7.23 40.24
CA GLU A 459 -10.07 7.03 38.99
C GLU A 459 -11.01 6.95 37.76
N VAL A 460 -12.30 6.71 38.02
CA VAL A 460 -13.32 6.64 36.98
C VAL A 460 -13.86 8.04 36.70
N GLN A 461 -13.65 8.54 35.46
CA GLN A 461 -14.00 9.91 35.10
C GLN A 461 -15.35 10.02 34.36
N LYS A 462 -15.87 8.91 33.82
CA LYS A 462 -17.06 8.88 32.96
C LYS A 462 -17.86 7.61 33.18
N GLN A 463 -19.14 7.61 32.72
CA GLN A 463 -20.00 6.41 32.61
C GLN A 463 -20.11 5.56 33.87
N HIS A 464 -20.26 6.19 35.03
CA HIS A 464 -20.38 5.52 36.33
C HIS A 464 -21.55 4.54 36.39
N ASP A 465 -22.61 4.78 35.63
CA ASP A 465 -23.80 3.90 35.54
C ASP A 465 -23.45 2.51 34.96
N LEU A 466 -22.40 2.42 34.16
CA LEU A 466 -21.94 1.15 33.56
C LEU A 466 -21.20 0.26 34.58
N ILE A 467 -20.76 0.80 35.72
CA ILE A 467 -20.06 0.01 36.74
C ILE A 467 -20.93 -1.13 37.25
N GLY A 468 -22.25 -0.87 37.42
CA GLY A 468 -23.23 -1.83 37.89
C GLY A 468 -23.71 -2.89 36.89
N LYS A 469 -23.26 -2.82 35.63
CA LYS A 469 -23.71 -3.69 34.52
C LYS A 469 -22.71 -4.79 34.17
N TYR A 470 -23.18 -5.84 33.50
CA TYR A 470 -22.32 -6.78 32.77
C TYR A 470 -21.84 -6.14 31.49
N LYS A 471 -20.54 -6.12 31.26
CA LYS A 471 -19.90 -5.42 30.13
C LYS A 471 -19.18 -6.42 29.23
N VAL A 472 -19.50 -6.41 27.93
CA VAL A 472 -18.77 -7.21 26.95
C VAL A 472 -17.75 -6.32 26.27
N ILE A 473 -16.48 -6.62 26.47
CA ILE A 473 -15.36 -5.84 25.97
C ILE A 473 -14.53 -6.64 24.95
N MET A 474 -13.88 -5.92 24.03
CA MET A 474 -12.97 -6.48 23.06
C MET A 474 -11.69 -5.65 22.97
N GLY A 475 -10.54 -6.28 22.80
CA GLY A 475 -9.29 -5.58 22.55
C GLY A 475 -9.35 -4.74 21.27
N LYS A 476 -8.82 -3.51 21.31
CA LYS A 476 -8.81 -2.57 20.17
C LYS A 476 -7.87 -2.98 19.04
N VAL A 477 -6.93 -3.87 19.28
CA VAL A 477 -5.92 -4.29 18.31
C VAL A 477 -6.22 -5.70 17.87
N VAL A 478 -6.39 -5.89 16.56
CA VAL A 478 -6.52 -7.23 15.98
C VAL A 478 -5.19 -7.97 16.01
N PRO A 479 -5.21 -9.30 16.18
CA PRO A 479 -4.00 -10.11 16.19
C PRO A 479 -3.19 -9.95 14.88
N ARG A 480 -1.86 -9.98 15.00
CA ARG A 480 -0.92 -10.05 13.88
C ARG A 480 -1.22 -9.10 12.71
N GLY A 481 -1.29 -7.81 13.02
CA GLY A 481 -1.35 -6.80 11.97
C GLY A 481 -2.67 -6.73 11.20
N GLY A 482 -3.78 -7.06 11.86
CA GLY A 482 -5.10 -6.99 11.25
C GLY A 482 -5.48 -8.25 10.50
N GLU A 483 -4.65 -9.28 10.62
CA GLU A 483 -4.80 -10.56 9.90
C GLU A 483 -4.84 -10.38 8.36
N VAL A 484 -4.51 -9.19 7.89
CA VAL A 484 -4.29 -8.94 6.47
C VAL A 484 -2.91 -9.47 6.11
N GLY A 485 -2.80 -10.45 5.21
CA GLY A 485 -1.56 -11.15 4.88
C GLY A 485 -1.29 -12.39 5.75
N VAL A 486 -2.26 -12.87 6.51
CA VAL A 486 -2.22 -14.22 7.08
C VAL A 486 -2.53 -15.24 5.97
N ASP A 487 -1.89 -16.41 6.03
CA ASP A 487 -2.15 -17.51 5.12
C ASP A 487 -3.68 -17.76 5.03
N PRO A 488 -4.28 -17.59 3.85
CA PRO A 488 -5.72 -17.77 3.66
C PRO A 488 -6.22 -19.16 4.07
N SER A 489 -5.35 -20.18 4.01
CA SER A 489 -5.70 -21.56 4.39
C SER A 489 -6.02 -21.73 5.87
N VAL A 490 -5.57 -20.82 6.73
CA VAL A 490 -5.81 -20.84 8.18
C VAL A 490 -7.08 -20.11 8.56
N GLY A 491 -7.56 -19.17 7.72
CA GLY A 491 -8.68 -18.27 7.99
C GLY A 491 -8.35 -17.20 9.04
N TYR A 492 -9.23 -16.21 9.15
CA TYR A 492 -9.05 -15.04 10.01
C TYR A 492 -9.78 -15.20 11.35
N ARG A 493 -9.13 -14.81 12.44
CA ARG A 493 -9.77 -14.74 13.76
C ARG A 493 -10.67 -13.50 13.91
N VAL A 494 -10.28 -12.39 13.33
CA VAL A 494 -10.96 -11.08 13.29
C VAL A 494 -11.05 -10.39 14.65
N THR A 495 -11.47 -11.09 15.70
CA THR A 495 -11.59 -10.56 17.07
C THR A 495 -10.34 -10.89 17.89
N SER A 496 -9.90 -9.93 18.69
CA SER A 496 -8.83 -10.13 19.69
C SER A 496 -9.38 -10.74 20.98
N THR A 497 -8.95 -10.25 22.11
CA THR A 497 -9.51 -10.62 23.42
C THR A 497 -10.97 -10.19 23.51
N LEU A 498 -11.87 -11.14 23.76
CA LEU A 498 -13.28 -10.91 24.06
C LEU A 498 -13.54 -11.36 25.49
N GLN A 499 -14.13 -10.50 26.34
CA GLN A 499 -14.34 -10.79 27.75
C GLN A 499 -15.68 -10.21 28.24
N VAL A 500 -16.37 -10.97 29.09
CA VAL A 500 -17.51 -10.49 29.88
C VAL A 500 -17.00 -10.07 31.27
N LEU A 501 -17.20 -8.82 31.62
CA LEU A 501 -16.86 -8.27 32.93
C LEU A 501 -18.11 -8.15 33.79
N SER A 502 -17.99 -8.63 35.04
CA SER A 502 -19.06 -8.57 36.03
C SER A 502 -19.31 -7.14 36.57
N PRO A 503 -20.47 -6.86 37.19
CA PRO A 503 -20.67 -5.63 37.96
C PRO A 503 -19.53 -5.36 38.94
N GLY A 504 -19.20 -4.07 39.20
CA GLY A 504 -18.08 -3.67 40.03
C GLY A 504 -16.72 -3.70 39.33
N SER A 505 -16.68 -3.87 38.02
CA SER A 505 -15.45 -3.84 37.23
C SER A 505 -15.43 -2.73 36.18
N VAL A 506 -14.23 -2.26 35.84
CA VAL A 506 -13.93 -1.27 34.84
C VAL A 506 -12.73 -1.72 33.99
N PHE A 507 -12.40 -1.01 32.93
CA PHE A 507 -11.29 -1.36 32.03
C PHE A 507 -10.59 -0.11 31.49
N THR A 508 -9.34 -0.30 31.03
CA THR A 508 -8.51 0.76 30.45
C THR A 508 -8.85 1.03 28.99
N ASP A 509 -8.33 2.14 28.45
CA ASP A 509 -8.46 2.49 27.01
C ASP A 509 -7.81 1.48 26.02
N SER A 510 -7.34 0.33 26.49
CA SER A 510 -6.89 -0.78 25.63
C SER A 510 -8.04 -1.58 25.02
N TYR A 511 -9.27 -1.39 25.51
CA TYR A 511 -10.45 -2.15 25.10
C TYR A 511 -11.59 -1.26 24.61
N LEU A 512 -12.44 -1.83 23.74
CA LEU A 512 -13.74 -1.28 23.36
C LEU A 512 -14.84 -1.94 24.20
N LEU A 513 -15.82 -1.17 24.62
CA LEU A 513 -17.07 -1.70 25.16
C LEU A 513 -18.04 -1.95 23.99
N LEU A 514 -18.29 -3.21 23.71
CA LEU A 514 -19.21 -3.60 22.63
C LEU A 514 -20.67 -3.40 23.03
N ALA A 515 -21.05 -3.85 24.24
CA ALA A 515 -22.38 -3.66 24.82
C ALA A 515 -22.34 -3.85 26.35
N ALA A 516 -23.39 -3.35 27.03
CA ALA A 516 -23.60 -3.54 28.46
C ALA A 516 -25.03 -4.05 28.73
N PHE A 517 -25.17 -5.00 29.64
CA PHE A 517 -26.41 -5.71 29.94
C PHE A 517 -26.70 -5.71 31.46
N GLU A 518 -27.99 -5.82 31.81
CA GLU A 518 -28.41 -6.04 33.17
C GLU A 518 -28.27 -7.53 33.55
N SER A 519 -28.39 -8.43 32.60
CA SER A 519 -28.37 -9.89 32.79
C SER A 519 -27.01 -10.49 32.39
N LYS A 520 -26.47 -11.37 33.24
CA LYS A 520 -25.27 -12.17 32.93
C LYS A 520 -25.49 -13.07 31.71
N ALA A 521 -26.69 -13.66 31.60
CA ALA A 521 -27.02 -14.56 30.49
C ALA A 521 -27.00 -13.83 29.14
N GLU A 522 -27.61 -12.64 29.06
CA GLU A 522 -27.58 -11.83 27.84
C GLU A 522 -26.15 -11.42 27.44
N ALA A 523 -25.32 -11.05 28.43
CA ALA A 523 -23.93 -10.70 28.18
C ALA A 523 -23.13 -11.90 27.63
N ILE A 524 -23.38 -13.11 28.13
CA ILE A 524 -22.74 -14.34 27.64
C ILE A 524 -23.22 -14.67 26.22
N HIS A 525 -24.55 -14.69 25.99
CA HIS A 525 -25.10 -14.95 24.66
C HIS A 525 -24.59 -13.95 23.60
N PHE A 526 -24.44 -12.68 23.99
CA PHE A 526 -23.84 -11.67 23.11
C PHE A 526 -22.35 -11.94 22.85
N ALA A 527 -21.59 -12.36 23.85
CA ALA A 527 -20.18 -12.72 23.67
C ALA A 527 -20.03 -13.96 22.78
N GLU A 528 -20.89 -14.96 22.94
CA GLU A 528 -20.96 -16.14 22.06
C GLU A 528 -21.32 -15.74 20.63
N TYR A 529 -22.32 -14.86 20.44
CA TYR A 529 -22.66 -14.31 19.13
C TYR A 529 -21.47 -13.66 18.46
N MET A 530 -20.66 -12.88 19.18
CA MET A 530 -19.44 -12.25 18.66
C MET A 530 -18.33 -13.25 18.31
N CYS A 531 -18.46 -14.53 18.68
CA CYS A 531 -17.59 -15.62 18.28
C CYS A 531 -18.06 -16.34 17.01
N LEU A 532 -19.31 -16.15 16.58
CA LEU A 532 -19.84 -16.73 15.35
C LEU A 532 -19.10 -16.24 14.12
N LYS A 533 -19.09 -17.02 13.05
CA LYS A 533 -18.43 -16.66 11.80
C LYS A 533 -19.11 -15.50 11.09
N PHE A 534 -20.44 -15.46 11.08
CA PHE A 534 -21.23 -14.45 10.38
C PHE A 534 -20.94 -13.02 10.86
N PRO A 535 -21.08 -12.63 12.15
CA PRO A 535 -20.78 -11.28 12.61
C PRO A 535 -19.31 -10.93 12.46
N ARG A 536 -18.41 -11.89 12.63
CA ARG A 536 -16.96 -11.66 12.41
C ARG A 536 -16.61 -11.45 10.95
N PHE A 537 -17.31 -12.09 10.02
CA PHE A 537 -17.16 -11.84 8.60
C PHE A 537 -17.56 -10.40 8.26
N LEU A 538 -18.72 -9.93 8.71
CA LEU A 538 -19.18 -8.56 8.49
C LEU A 538 -18.20 -7.53 9.07
N LEU A 539 -17.63 -7.84 10.23
CA LEU A 539 -16.60 -7.01 10.86
C LEU A 539 -15.29 -7.03 10.05
N HIS A 540 -14.90 -8.19 9.50
CA HIS A 540 -13.71 -8.34 8.66
C HIS A 540 -13.78 -7.46 7.40
N GLU A 541 -14.94 -7.37 6.76
CA GLU A 541 -15.11 -6.60 5.52
C GLU A 541 -14.94 -5.08 5.72
N THR A 542 -14.95 -4.60 6.97
CA THR A 542 -14.69 -3.19 7.31
C THR A 542 -13.26 -2.92 7.75
N TYR A 543 -12.41 -3.96 7.84
CA TYR A 543 -11.04 -3.80 8.32
C TYR A 543 -10.08 -3.35 7.21
N SER A 544 -9.22 -2.40 7.57
CA SER A 544 -8.03 -2.03 6.78
C SER A 544 -6.84 -1.65 7.66
N SER A 545 -7.01 -1.68 8.98
CA SER A 545 -5.96 -1.33 9.92
C SER A 545 -5.94 -2.28 11.12
N MET A 546 -4.84 -2.26 11.88
CA MET A 546 -4.71 -3.06 13.10
C MET A 546 -5.63 -2.59 14.23
N ASN A 547 -6.18 -1.37 14.16
CA ASN A 547 -7.00 -0.81 15.21
C ASN A 547 -8.48 -0.85 14.82
N ILE A 548 -9.30 -1.40 15.70
CA ILE A 548 -10.75 -1.45 15.58
C ILE A 548 -11.36 -0.22 16.25
N SER A 549 -12.40 0.31 15.64
CA SER A 549 -13.23 1.38 16.17
C SER A 549 -14.71 1.02 16.09
N LYS A 550 -15.56 1.81 16.71
CA LYS A 550 -17.03 1.71 16.64
C LYS A 550 -17.54 1.57 15.20
N GLN A 551 -16.99 2.33 14.26
CA GLN A 551 -17.42 2.35 12.85
C GLN A 551 -17.22 1.01 12.13
N ASN A 552 -16.29 0.17 12.58
CA ASN A 552 -16.10 -1.14 11.98
C ASN A 552 -17.30 -2.08 12.18
N PHE A 553 -18.17 -1.79 13.14
CA PHE A 553 -19.34 -2.62 13.46
C PHE A 553 -20.60 -2.25 12.67
N ARG A 554 -20.55 -1.33 11.71
CA ARG A 554 -21.69 -0.77 10.98
C ARG A 554 -22.60 -1.78 10.27
N PHE A 555 -22.05 -2.90 9.81
CA PHE A 555 -22.81 -3.94 9.13
C PHE A 555 -23.22 -5.08 10.05
N VAL A 556 -22.70 -5.13 11.27
CA VAL A 556 -23.00 -6.18 12.23
C VAL A 556 -24.34 -5.89 12.91
N PRO A 557 -25.34 -6.78 12.80
CA PRO A 557 -26.64 -6.57 13.44
C PRO A 557 -26.55 -6.75 14.96
N PHE A 558 -27.28 -5.89 15.68
CA PHE A 558 -27.50 -6.03 17.12
C PHE A 558 -28.89 -6.63 17.38
N LEU A 559 -28.91 -7.85 17.86
CA LEU A 559 -30.11 -8.68 17.97
C LEU A 559 -30.64 -8.77 19.42
N ASP A 560 -31.66 -9.59 19.65
CA ASP A 560 -32.10 -9.98 20.97
C ASP A 560 -31.23 -11.12 21.51
N TYR A 561 -30.62 -10.92 22.68
CA TYR A 561 -29.73 -11.87 23.34
C TYR A 561 -30.34 -12.55 24.57
N SER A 562 -31.69 -12.53 24.69
CA SER A 562 -32.40 -13.37 25.66
C SER A 562 -32.18 -14.87 25.41
N LYS A 563 -31.77 -15.23 24.19
CA LYS A 563 -31.30 -16.55 23.74
C LYS A 563 -29.97 -16.47 23.01
N GLY A 564 -29.28 -17.60 22.92
CA GLY A 564 -28.12 -17.74 22.04
C GLY A 564 -28.49 -17.76 20.56
N TRP A 565 -27.52 -17.46 19.68
CA TRP A 565 -27.62 -17.52 18.23
C TRP A 565 -26.61 -18.52 17.66
N THR A 566 -26.88 -19.05 16.48
CA THR A 566 -26.00 -19.91 15.69
C THR A 566 -25.74 -19.31 14.32
N ASP A 567 -24.60 -19.63 13.68
CA ASP A 567 -24.33 -19.20 12.30
C ASP A 567 -25.46 -19.65 11.34
N LYS A 568 -26.00 -20.85 11.52
CA LYS A 568 -27.11 -21.35 10.71
C LYS A 568 -28.35 -20.46 10.78
N GLU A 569 -28.78 -20.07 12.00
CA GLU A 569 -29.92 -19.17 12.19
C GLU A 569 -29.68 -17.80 11.55
N LEU A 570 -28.45 -17.31 11.59
CA LEU A 570 -28.08 -16.04 10.95
C LEU A 570 -28.06 -16.16 9.42
N PHE A 571 -27.53 -17.24 8.86
CA PHE A 571 -27.56 -17.49 7.42
C PHE A 571 -29.01 -17.57 6.89
N GLU A 572 -29.89 -18.29 7.60
CA GLU A 572 -31.30 -18.37 7.26
C GLU A 572 -32.00 -17.00 7.38
N ARG A 573 -31.75 -16.26 8.47
CA ARG A 573 -32.34 -14.94 8.73
C ARG A 573 -32.02 -13.93 7.64
N TYR A 574 -30.77 -13.91 7.17
CA TYR A 574 -30.29 -12.95 6.18
C TYR A 574 -30.26 -13.48 4.75
N GLY A 575 -30.80 -14.66 4.53
CA GLY A 575 -30.96 -15.25 3.20
C GLY A 575 -29.62 -15.49 2.49
N CYS A 576 -28.62 -15.98 3.21
CA CYS A 576 -27.35 -16.34 2.61
C CYS A 576 -27.47 -17.54 1.70
N ASN A 577 -26.94 -17.45 0.48
CA ASN A 577 -26.85 -18.58 -0.43
C ASN A 577 -25.66 -19.49 -0.11
N GLU A 578 -25.54 -20.62 -0.78
CA GLU A 578 -24.45 -21.59 -0.54
C GLU A 578 -23.07 -21.02 -0.83
N GLU A 579 -22.92 -20.15 -1.83
CA GLU A 579 -21.65 -19.51 -2.18
C GLU A 579 -21.21 -18.51 -1.08
N GLU A 580 -22.15 -17.73 -0.56
CA GLU A 580 -21.90 -16.78 0.54
C GLU A 580 -21.54 -17.51 1.84
N ILE A 581 -22.25 -18.60 2.15
CA ILE A 581 -21.94 -19.45 3.32
C ILE A 581 -20.53 -20.04 3.16
N SER A 582 -20.24 -20.64 2.02
CA SER A 582 -18.92 -21.22 1.73
C SER A 582 -17.79 -20.16 1.85
N MET A 583 -18.04 -18.95 1.32
CA MET A 583 -17.11 -17.82 1.44
C MET A 583 -16.87 -17.45 2.91
N ILE A 584 -17.92 -17.26 3.71
CA ILE A 584 -17.82 -16.91 5.13
C ILE A 584 -17.04 -17.99 5.88
N GLU A 585 -17.39 -19.26 5.65
CA GLU A 585 -16.77 -20.39 6.31
C GLU A 585 -15.29 -20.58 5.96
N SER A 586 -14.91 -20.26 4.72
CA SER A 586 -13.51 -20.34 4.28
C SER A 586 -12.65 -19.18 4.79
N ILE A 587 -13.23 -17.98 4.93
CA ILE A 587 -12.50 -16.78 5.36
C ILE A 587 -12.35 -16.74 6.89
N ILE A 588 -13.39 -17.15 7.64
CA ILE A 588 -13.44 -16.97 9.09
C ILE A 588 -13.21 -18.31 9.79
N ARG A 589 -12.12 -18.43 10.53
CA ARG A 589 -11.85 -19.64 11.31
C ARG A 589 -12.77 -19.77 12.53
N PRO A 590 -13.05 -20.99 13.00
CA PRO A 590 -13.86 -21.21 14.21
C PRO A 590 -13.29 -20.50 15.43
N MET A 591 -14.15 -20.01 16.30
CA MET A 591 -13.82 -19.44 17.60
C MET A 591 -14.93 -19.78 18.59
N GLU A 592 -14.53 -20.18 19.78
CA GLU A 592 -15.43 -20.42 20.89
C GLU A 592 -15.20 -19.40 22.00
N TYR A 593 -16.27 -19.00 22.65
CA TYR A 593 -16.21 -18.18 23.84
C TYR A 593 -16.13 -19.09 25.08
N VAL A 594 -15.14 -18.83 25.90
CA VAL A 594 -15.02 -19.48 27.21
C VAL A 594 -15.17 -18.39 28.27
N PHE A 595 -16.24 -18.47 29.04
CA PHE A 595 -16.44 -17.55 30.16
C PHE A 595 -15.48 -17.90 31.30
N HIS A 596 -14.67 -16.92 31.70
CA HIS A 596 -13.78 -17.01 32.86
C HIS A 596 -14.42 -16.22 34.01
N GLU A 597 -14.72 -16.88 35.13
CA GLU A 597 -15.22 -16.25 36.35
C GLU A 597 -14.17 -15.37 37.07
#